data_5672f9bbba2134dce4f16941f28ae880
#
_entry.id   5672f9bbba2134dce4f16941f28ae880
#
_cell.length_a   1.000
_cell.length_b   1.000
_cell.length_c   1.000
_cell.angle_alpha   90.00
_cell.angle_beta   90.00
_cell.angle_gamma   90.00
#
_symmetry.space_group_name_H-M   'P 1'
#
loop_
_entity.id
_entity.type
_entity.pdbx_description
1 polymer ?
#
loop_
_entity_poly.entity_id
_entity_poly.type
_entity_poly.pdbx_seq_one_letter_code
_entity_poly.pdbx_strand_id
1 'polypeptide(L)'
;MSGADGRVLAVCVVHTDVELPHKISRVGRTAIDKRPVTGRIRAEALGLDGDHVCDTKNHGGADQAVYAYAEEDAETWSRELGRPLPSGWFGENLRVTGLRVSDSVIGERWLIGEAVFEVSAPRVPCSTFQHWSGEQHWVKRFTLRANTGAYLRVLTPGTVGAGDEIRVDHVPAHGVTVRDLFTGADPDRLTLLLAAEPTVSDDVRMQVDRHARRAGAKTRAQHSNSTAEPARSAEGTA
;
A
#
# COMPACT_ATOMS: atom_id res chain seq x y z
N MET A 1 -23.05 -0.69 21.37
CA MET A 1 -22.81 -0.13 20.02
C MET A 1 -21.29 0.04 19.92
N SER A 2 -20.63 -0.71 19.05
CA SER A 2 -19.21 -0.52 18.76
C SER A 2 -19.04 0.89 18.17
N GLY A 3 -18.13 1.69 18.71
CA GLY A 3 -17.82 3.00 18.15
C GLY A 3 -17.21 2.85 16.74
N ALA A 4 -17.13 3.94 15.99
CA ALA A 4 -16.41 3.95 14.71
C ALA A 4 -14.91 3.77 14.97
N ASP A 5 -14.25 2.95 14.16
CA ASP A 5 -12.80 2.73 14.25
C ASP A 5 -12.03 3.86 13.54
N GLY A 6 -12.67 4.54 12.57
CA GLY A 6 -12.11 5.67 11.83
C GLY A 6 -13.17 6.45 11.06
N ARG A 7 -12.72 7.41 10.24
CA ARG A 7 -13.60 8.29 9.45
C ARG A 7 -12.95 8.65 8.11
N VAL A 8 -13.78 8.77 7.07
CA VAL A 8 -13.37 9.32 5.77
C VAL A 8 -13.32 10.83 5.86
N LEU A 9 -12.15 11.43 5.63
CA LEU A 9 -11.98 12.88 5.57
C LEU A 9 -12.28 13.43 4.18
N ALA A 10 -11.89 12.69 3.15
CA ALA A 10 -12.13 13.07 1.76
C ALA A 10 -12.25 11.83 0.87
N VAL A 11 -13.12 11.92 -0.12
CA VAL A 11 -13.17 11.01 -1.27
C VAL A 11 -12.58 11.75 -2.45
N CYS A 12 -11.56 11.17 -3.10
CA CYS A 12 -10.81 11.79 -4.19
C CYS A 12 -10.91 10.94 -5.45
N VAL A 13 -11.14 11.62 -6.57
CA VAL A 13 -11.10 11.02 -7.91
C VAL A 13 -10.15 11.80 -8.80
N VAL A 14 -9.82 11.28 -9.95
CA VAL A 14 -8.94 11.97 -10.90
C VAL A 14 -9.51 13.34 -11.24
N HIS A 15 -8.66 14.37 -11.15
CA HIS A 15 -8.97 15.73 -11.57
C HIS A 15 -8.57 15.94 -13.03
N THR A 16 -7.36 15.51 -13.37
CA THR A 16 -6.83 15.58 -14.74
C THR A 16 -5.74 14.53 -14.94
N ASP A 17 -5.61 14.04 -16.15
CA ASP A 17 -4.45 13.25 -16.55
C ASP A 17 -3.22 14.16 -16.64
N VAL A 18 -2.13 13.75 -16.00
CA VAL A 18 -0.85 14.45 -16.04
C VAL A 18 0.04 13.78 -17.08
N GLU A 19 0.57 14.57 -18.01
CA GLU A 19 1.54 14.06 -18.98
C GLU A 19 2.86 13.66 -18.30
N LEU A 20 3.41 12.54 -18.73
CA LEU A 20 4.68 12.02 -18.22
C LEU A 20 5.69 11.86 -19.35
N PRO A 21 6.97 12.21 -19.11
CA PRO A 21 8.04 11.87 -20.03
C PRO A 21 8.07 10.36 -20.32
N HIS A 22 8.33 9.97 -21.56
CA HIS A 22 8.34 8.55 -21.97
C HIS A 22 9.33 7.68 -21.17
N LYS A 23 10.42 8.29 -20.66
CA LYS A 23 11.38 7.64 -19.75
C LYS A 23 10.79 7.28 -18.37
N ILE A 24 9.69 7.93 -17.96
CA ILE A 24 9.01 7.69 -16.68
C ILE A 24 7.89 6.67 -16.86
N SER A 25 7.08 6.84 -17.92
CA SER A 25 5.96 5.95 -18.23
C SER A 25 5.83 5.76 -19.74
N ARG A 26 5.71 4.50 -20.18
CA ARG A 26 5.46 4.19 -21.59
C ARG A 26 4.06 4.60 -22.06
N VAL A 27 3.11 4.72 -21.12
CA VAL A 27 1.74 5.19 -21.40
C VAL A 27 1.72 6.70 -21.67
N GLY A 28 2.76 7.44 -21.18
CA GLY A 28 2.91 8.86 -21.42
C GLY A 28 2.01 9.76 -20.57
N ARG A 29 1.17 9.20 -19.72
CA ARG A 29 0.27 9.95 -18.83
C ARG A 29 -0.07 9.15 -17.56
N THR A 30 -0.62 9.85 -16.54
CA THR A 30 -1.05 9.26 -15.28
C THR A 30 -2.26 9.98 -14.71
N ALA A 31 -3.14 9.26 -14.05
CA ALA A 31 -4.30 9.75 -13.31
C ALA A 31 -3.99 9.97 -11.82
N ILE A 32 -2.73 10.29 -11.47
CA ILE A 32 -2.29 10.45 -10.07
C ILE A 32 -2.79 11.75 -9.44
N ASP A 33 -3.10 12.80 -10.23
CA ASP A 33 -3.69 14.05 -9.73
C ASP A 33 -5.15 13.81 -9.35
N LYS A 34 -5.33 13.33 -8.12
CA LYS A 34 -6.65 13.14 -7.53
C LYS A 34 -6.98 14.31 -6.60
N ARG A 35 -8.26 14.68 -6.58
CA ARG A 35 -8.73 15.78 -5.73
C ARG A 35 -10.05 15.43 -5.06
N PRO A 36 -10.32 16.02 -3.89
CA PRO A 36 -11.58 15.84 -3.19
C PRO A 36 -12.78 16.22 -4.06
N VAL A 37 -13.82 15.40 -3.98
CA VAL A 37 -15.12 15.67 -4.59
C VAL A 37 -16.16 15.95 -3.54
N THR A 38 -17.19 16.69 -3.91
CA THR A 38 -18.34 16.96 -3.04
C THR A 38 -19.43 15.91 -3.25
N GLY A 39 -20.16 15.58 -2.18
CA GLY A 39 -21.23 14.60 -2.23
C GLY A 39 -20.76 13.16 -2.08
N ARG A 40 -21.64 12.25 -2.43
CA ARG A 40 -21.37 10.82 -2.35
C ARG A 40 -20.99 10.27 -3.72
N ILE A 41 -20.02 9.39 -3.74
CA ILE A 41 -19.51 8.72 -4.94
C ILE A 41 -19.78 7.23 -4.83
N ARG A 42 -20.19 6.61 -5.93
CA ARG A 42 -20.41 5.18 -5.98
C ARG A 42 -19.07 4.44 -6.12
N ALA A 43 -18.87 3.47 -5.25
CA ALA A 43 -17.79 2.50 -5.36
C ALA A 43 -18.30 1.26 -6.10
N GLU A 44 -17.59 0.87 -7.15
CA GLU A 44 -17.85 -0.30 -7.99
C GLU A 44 -16.63 -1.24 -7.95
N ALA A 45 -16.77 -2.43 -8.50
CA ALA A 45 -15.75 -3.48 -8.45
C ALA A 45 -14.35 -3.05 -8.96
N LEU A 46 -14.29 -2.06 -9.84
CA LEU A 46 -13.04 -1.60 -10.46
C LEU A 46 -12.60 -0.19 -10.02
N GLY A 47 -13.31 0.45 -9.06
CA GLY A 47 -12.95 1.77 -8.55
C GLY A 47 -14.15 2.64 -8.20
N LEU A 48 -13.89 3.92 -8.07
CA LEU A 48 -14.90 4.94 -7.79
C LEU A 48 -15.42 5.56 -9.10
N ASP A 49 -16.71 5.89 -9.14
CA ASP A 49 -17.28 6.64 -10.26
C ASP A 49 -16.51 7.93 -10.49
N GLY A 50 -16.16 8.22 -11.74
CA GLY A 50 -15.37 9.39 -12.12
C GLY A 50 -13.85 9.23 -11.91
N ASP A 51 -13.39 8.09 -11.39
CA ASP A 51 -11.98 7.76 -11.30
C ASP A 51 -11.54 6.80 -12.41
N HIS A 52 -10.25 6.82 -12.76
CA HIS A 52 -9.67 5.88 -13.70
C HIS A 52 -8.18 5.67 -13.50
N VAL A 53 -7.62 4.67 -14.18
CA VAL A 53 -6.20 4.34 -14.22
C VAL A 53 -5.71 4.40 -15.66
N CYS A 54 -4.62 5.14 -15.91
CA CYS A 54 -4.03 5.24 -17.26
C CYS A 54 -3.21 4.02 -17.65
N ASP A 55 -2.46 3.46 -16.72
CA ASP A 55 -1.61 2.28 -16.94
C ASP A 55 -2.29 1.02 -16.39
N THR A 56 -3.27 0.52 -17.11
CA THR A 56 -4.04 -0.67 -16.74
C THR A 56 -3.25 -1.98 -16.77
N LYS A 57 -2.03 -1.96 -17.31
CA LYS A 57 -1.15 -3.13 -17.31
C LYS A 57 -0.45 -3.35 -15.97
N ASN A 58 -0.11 -2.27 -15.29
CA ASN A 58 0.66 -2.31 -14.04
C ASN A 58 -0.14 -1.85 -12.81
N HIS A 59 -1.31 -1.26 -13.03
CA HIS A 59 -2.17 -0.69 -11.98
C HIS A 59 -3.64 -0.97 -12.26
N GLY A 60 -4.48 -0.83 -11.21
CA GLY A 60 -5.92 -1.04 -11.31
C GLY A 60 -6.32 -2.51 -11.15
N GLY A 61 -7.53 -2.82 -11.65
CA GLY A 61 -8.16 -4.11 -11.40
C GLY A 61 -8.84 -4.17 -10.04
N ALA A 62 -9.56 -5.27 -9.76
CA ALA A 62 -10.38 -5.39 -8.56
C ALA A 62 -9.57 -5.28 -7.26
N ASP A 63 -8.32 -5.75 -7.25
CA ASP A 63 -7.45 -5.73 -6.06
C ASP A 63 -6.82 -4.37 -5.77
N GLN A 64 -6.92 -3.43 -6.71
CA GLN A 64 -6.44 -2.06 -6.60
C GLN A 64 -7.56 -1.05 -6.93
N ALA A 65 -8.81 -1.43 -6.65
CA ALA A 65 -9.98 -0.63 -7.00
C ALA A 65 -10.01 0.73 -6.30
N VAL A 66 -9.62 0.76 -5.01
CA VAL A 66 -9.61 1.98 -4.19
C VAL A 66 -8.31 2.03 -3.40
N TYR A 67 -7.67 3.20 -3.34
CA TYR A 67 -6.48 3.42 -2.51
C TYR A 67 -6.82 4.30 -1.31
N ALA A 68 -6.55 3.79 -0.10
CA ALA A 68 -6.73 4.50 1.16
C ALA A 68 -5.39 4.93 1.76
N TYR A 69 -5.35 6.16 2.31
CA TYR A 69 -4.17 6.70 2.98
C TYR A 69 -4.56 7.43 4.28
N ALA A 70 -3.80 7.20 5.35
CA ALA A 70 -4.06 7.80 6.66
C ALA A 70 -3.64 9.27 6.70
N GLU A 71 -4.47 10.12 7.29
CA GLU A 71 -4.18 11.54 7.53
C GLU A 71 -2.94 11.69 8.42
N GLU A 72 -2.81 10.89 9.45
CA GLU A 72 -1.70 10.92 10.40
C GLU A 72 -0.35 10.66 9.72
N ASP A 73 -0.34 9.80 8.70
CA ASP A 73 0.84 9.55 7.86
C ASP A 73 1.11 10.73 6.92
N ALA A 74 0.06 11.33 6.35
CA ALA A 74 0.16 12.52 5.51
C ALA A 74 0.68 13.74 6.28
N GLU A 75 0.19 13.96 7.50
CA GLU A 75 0.68 15.02 8.39
C GLU A 75 2.17 14.83 8.74
N THR A 76 2.59 13.57 8.94
CA THR A 76 4.00 13.26 9.19
C THR A 76 4.87 13.63 8.00
N TRP A 77 4.42 13.35 6.77
CA TRP A 77 5.09 13.79 5.55
C TRP A 77 5.03 15.32 5.38
N SER A 78 3.87 15.95 5.67
CA SER A 78 3.72 17.41 5.60
C SER A 78 4.72 18.12 6.49
N ARG A 79 4.93 17.63 7.72
CA ARG A 79 5.94 18.18 8.64
C ARG A 79 7.37 18.01 8.12
N GLU A 80 7.70 16.82 7.55
CA GLU A 80 9.03 16.56 6.99
C GLU A 80 9.33 17.41 5.75
N LEU A 81 8.30 17.61 4.90
CA LEU A 81 8.46 18.40 3.66
C LEU A 81 8.26 19.90 3.86
N GLY A 82 7.84 20.33 5.06
CA GLY A 82 7.62 21.75 5.38
C GLY A 82 6.47 22.40 4.61
N ARG A 83 5.52 21.60 4.11
CA ARG A 83 4.37 22.08 3.33
C ARG A 83 3.15 21.19 3.50
N PRO A 84 1.91 21.72 3.36
CA PRO A 84 0.71 20.90 3.41
C PRO A 84 0.66 19.93 2.23
N LEU A 85 0.14 18.72 2.49
CA LEU A 85 -0.14 17.71 1.49
C LEU A 85 -1.64 17.44 1.47
N PRO A 86 -2.39 18.06 0.52
CA PRO A 86 -3.84 17.94 0.48
C PRO A 86 -4.28 16.51 0.20
N SER A 87 -5.54 16.19 0.53
CA SER A 87 -6.14 14.92 0.16
C SER A 87 -6.07 14.69 -1.35
N GLY A 88 -5.73 13.47 -1.76
CA GLY A 88 -5.45 13.10 -3.15
C GLY A 88 -3.98 13.23 -3.57
N TRP A 89 -3.12 13.89 -2.77
CA TRP A 89 -1.72 14.13 -3.15
C TRP A 89 -0.90 12.86 -3.32
N PHE A 90 -1.18 11.82 -2.53
CA PHE A 90 -0.52 10.51 -2.68
C PHE A 90 -1.14 9.67 -3.81
N GLY A 91 -2.14 10.19 -4.53
CA GLY A 91 -2.94 9.47 -5.50
C GLY A 91 -4.03 8.62 -4.85
N GLU A 92 -4.34 8.88 -3.58
CA GLU A 92 -5.36 8.14 -2.84
C GLU A 92 -6.79 8.56 -3.22
N ASN A 93 -7.69 7.58 -3.15
CA ASN A 93 -9.12 7.76 -3.30
C ASN A 93 -9.80 8.11 -1.96
N LEU A 94 -9.33 7.51 -0.88
CA LEU A 94 -9.85 7.76 0.46
C LEU A 94 -8.75 8.32 1.36
N ARG A 95 -8.89 9.57 1.80
CA ARG A 95 -8.15 10.11 2.94
C ARG A 95 -8.93 9.78 4.20
N VAL A 96 -8.32 9.06 5.12
CA VAL A 96 -8.99 8.57 6.33
C VAL A 96 -8.23 8.96 7.58
N THR A 97 -8.92 9.04 8.72
CA THR A 97 -8.32 9.28 10.04
C THR A 97 -8.80 8.25 11.05
N GLY A 98 -8.07 8.07 12.14
CA GLY A 98 -8.38 7.13 13.22
C GLY A 98 -7.94 5.70 12.94
N LEU A 99 -7.56 5.35 11.71
CA LEU A 99 -7.06 4.03 11.33
C LEU A 99 -5.58 4.08 10.93
N ARG A 100 -4.80 3.16 11.45
CA ARG A 100 -3.43 2.93 11.02
C ARG A 100 -3.41 2.08 9.74
N VAL A 101 -3.79 2.68 8.61
CA VAL A 101 -4.05 1.99 7.34
C VAL A 101 -2.94 1.02 6.92
N SER A 102 -1.68 1.40 7.12
CA SER A 102 -0.54 0.52 6.79
C SER A 102 -0.36 -0.66 7.76
N ASP A 103 -1.03 -0.64 8.91
CA ASP A 103 -1.02 -1.72 9.90
C ASP A 103 -2.31 -2.55 9.85
N SER A 104 -3.25 -2.24 8.96
CA SER A 104 -4.42 -3.08 8.70
C SER A 104 -4.02 -4.44 8.15
N VAL A 105 -4.78 -5.47 8.52
CA VAL A 105 -4.50 -6.85 8.12
C VAL A 105 -4.98 -7.09 6.68
N ILE A 106 -4.22 -7.79 5.87
CA ILE A 106 -4.67 -8.21 4.53
C ILE A 106 -5.91 -9.10 4.70
N GLY A 107 -7.00 -8.79 3.97
CA GLY A 107 -8.31 -9.43 4.14
C GLY A 107 -9.20 -8.77 5.20
N GLU A 108 -8.72 -7.75 5.92
CA GLU A 108 -9.54 -6.96 6.84
C GLU A 108 -10.67 -6.26 6.09
N ARG A 109 -11.90 -6.26 6.66
CA ARG A 109 -13.08 -5.70 6.01
C ARG A 109 -13.54 -4.44 6.69
N TRP A 110 -13.79 -3.42 5.87
CA TRP A 110 -14.25 -2.11 6.29
C TRP A 110 -15.64 -1.82 5.72
N LEU A 111 -16.58 -1.46 6.61
CA LEU A 111 -17.86 -0.90 6.23
C LEU A 111 -17.73 0.61 6.20
N ILE A 112 -17.97 1.21 5.03
CA ILE A 112 -17.88 2.66 4.81
C ILE A 112 -19.11 3.11 4.01
N GLY A 113 -19.97 3.93 4.62
CA GLY A 113 -21.21 4.32 3.97
C GLY A 113 -22.07 3.11 3.64
N GLU A 114 -22.37 2.90 2.35
CA GLU A 114 -23.14 1.75 1.85
C GLU A 114 -22.25 0.64 1.30
N ALA A 115 -20.94 0.85 1.20
CA ALA A 115 -20.01 -0.08 0.58
C ALA A 115 -19.27 -0.95 1.61
N VAL A 116 -18.86 -2.14 1.18
CA VAL A 116 -17.95 -3.01 1.93
C VAL A 116 -16.66 -3.17 1.14
N PHE A 117 -15.55 -2.85 1.81
CA PHE A 117 -14.22 -2.95 1.26
C PHE A 117 -13.40 -4.03 1.97
N GLU A 118 -12.42 -4.59 1.28
CA GLU A 118 -11.45 -5.53 1.84
C GLU A 118 -10.02 -5.06 1.52
N VAL A 119 -9.18 -5.02 2.54
CA VAL A 119 -7.76 -4.68 2.41
C VAL A 119 -7.05 -5.74 1.58
N SER A 120 -6.51 -5.36 0.43
CA SER A 120 -5.97 -6.29 -0.57
C SER A 120 -4.45 -6.30 -0.68
N ALA A 121 -3.81 -5.13 -0.66
CA ALA A 121 -2.38 -5.01 -0.92
C ALA A 121 -1.78 -3.68 -0.43
N PRO A 122 -0.45 -3.60 -0.21
CA PRO A 122 0.25 -2.34 -0.03
C PRO A 122 0.36 -1.56 -1.36
N ARG A 123 0.39 -0.24 -1.27
CA ARG A 123 0.77 0.59 -2.40
C ARG A 123 2.28 0.63 -2.55
N VAL A 124 2.80 0.05 -3.63
CA VAL A 124 4.23 0.07 -3.93
C VAL A 124 4.58 1.39 -4.64
N PRO A 125 5.55 2.19 -4.14
CA PRO A 125 5.94 3.44 -4.79
C PRO A 125 6.66 3.17 -6.11
N CYS A 126 6.38 4.00 -7.12
CA CYS A 126 6.89 3.84 -8.48
C CYS A 126 7.53 5.13 -9.02
N SER A 127 8.11 5.05 -10.22
CA SER A 127 8.71 6.19 -10.92
C SER A 127 7.73 7.34 -11.18
N THR A 128 6.46 7.03 -11.47
CA THR A 128 5.38 8.00 -11.61
C THR A 128 5.20 8.80 -10.33
N PHE A 129 5.14 8.12 -9.19
CA PHE A 129 5.00 8.78 -7.88
C PHE A 129 6.24 9.60 -7.51
N GLN A 130 7.45 9.12 -7.85
CA GLN A 130 8.68 9.90 -7.72
C GLN A 130 8.60 11.21 -8.52
N HIS A 131 8.14 11.14 -9.75
CA HIS A 131 8.01 12.30 -10.63
C HIS A 131 6.94 13.28 -10.13
N TRP A 132 5.77 12.77 -9.77
CA TRP A 132 4.65 13.54 -9.24
C TRP A 132 5.01 14.30 -7.97
N SER A 133 5.69 13.64 -7.04
CA SER A 133 6.05 14.26 -5.75
C SER A 133 6.97 15.47 -5.90
N GLY A 134 7.81 15.51 -6.94
CA GLY A 134 8.88 16.50 -7.11
C GLY A 134 10.03 16.38 -6.10
N GLU A 135 9.97 15.38 -5.20
CA GLU A 135 10.91 15.21 -4.10
C GLU A 135 12.08 14.30 -4.47
N GLN A 136 13.29 14.67 -4.04
CA GLN A 136 14.47 13.83 -4.28
C GLN A 136 14.38 12.51 -3.50
N HIS A 137 14.72 11.42 -4.18
CA HIS A 137 14.74 10.08 -3.58
C HIS A 137 13.39 9.64 -2.95
N TRP A 138 12.26 10.16 -3.46
CA TRP A 138 10.95 9.94 -2.88
C TRP A 138 10.62 8.46 -2.72
N VAL A 139 10.81 7.65 -3.78
CA VAL A 139 10.58 6.19 -3.71
C VAL A 139 11.37 5.56 -2.56
N LYS A 140 12.66 5.90 -2.39
CA LYS A 140 13.49 5.37 -1.31
C LYS A 140 12.98 5.82 0.08
N ARG A 141 12.68 7.11 0.24
CA ARG A 141 12.18 7.69 1.50
C ARG A 141 10.84 7.04 1.89
N PHE A 142 9.92 6.95 0.94
CA PHE A 142 8.60 6.34 1.12
C PHE A 142 8.71 4.84 1.47
N THR A 143 9.59 4.10 0.78
CA THR A 143 9.86 2.68 1.06
C THR A 143 10.44 2.48 2.47
N LEU A 144 11.40 3.31 2.89
CA LEU A 144 12.01 3.18 4.21
C LEU A 144 11.02 3.47 5.35
N ARG A 145 10.07 4.39 5.14
CA ARG A 145 9.02 4.68 6.13
C ARG A 145 7.99 3.56 6.25
N ALA A 146 7.72 2.87 5.15
CA ALA A 146 6.77 1.77 5.04
C ALA A 146 5.31 2.13 5.47
N ASN A 147 4.96 3.42 5.48
CA ASN A 147 3.59 3.90 5.64
C ASN A 147 2.99 4.05 4.24
N THR A 148 2.63 2.91 3.65
CA THR A 148 2.26 2.85 2.23
C THR A 148 0.81 3.15 1.96
N GLY A 149 -0.05 3.13 3.01
CA GLY A 149 -1.48 3.00 2.82
C GLY A 149 -1.83 1.61 2.29
N ALA A 150 -3.07 1.41 1.94
CA ALA A 150 -3.59 0.14 1.46
C ALA A 150 -4.45 0.29 0.21
N TYR A 151 -4.31 -0.63 -0.72
CA TYR A 151 -5.33 -0.88 -1.72
C TYR A 151 -6.49 -1.67 -1.10
N LEU A 152 -7.69 -1.38 -1.60
CA LEU A 152 -8.94 -1.98 -1.18
C LEU A 152 -9.65 -2.57 -2.38
N ARG A 153 -10.19 -3.77 -2.19
CA ARG A 153 -11.13 -4.41 -3.10
C ARG A 153 -12.55 -4.02 -2.67
N VAL A 154 -13.45 -3.80 -3.61
CA VAL A 154 -14.86 -3.55 -3.32
C VAL A 154 -15.59 -4.90 -3.29
N LEU A 155 -16.01 -5.33 -2.11
CA LEU A 155 -16.80 -6.58 -1.94
C LEU A 155 -18.29 -6.34 -2.21
N THR A 156 -18.81 -5.22 -1.71
CA THR A 156 -20.20 -4.79 -1.92
C THR A 156 -20.19 -3.37 -2.46
N PRO A 157 -20.65 -3.16 -3.70
CA PRO A 157 -20.81 -1.82 -4.26
C PRO A 157 -21.78 -0.97 -3.43
N GLY A 158 -21.50 0.33 -3.33
CA GLY A 158 -22.31 1.26 -2.57
C GLY A 158 -21.77 2.67 -2.65
N THR A 159 -22.45 3.65 -2.08
CA THR A 159 -21.98 5.04 -2.07
C THR A 159 -21.15 5.34 -0.83
N VAL A 160 -20.09 6.14 -1.01
CA VAL A 160 -19.20 6.62 0.05
C VAL A 160 -19.05 8.14 -0.05
N GLY A 161 -18.79 8.81 1.07
CA GLY A 161 -18.63 10.26 1.11
C GLY A 161 -17.74 10.72 2.26
N ALA A 162 -17.28 11.96 2.18
CA ALA A 162 -16.58 12.59 3.29
C ALA A 162 -17.51 12.65 4.52
N GLY A 163 -16.96 12.33 5.69
CA GLY A 163 -17.70 12.24 6.95
C GLY A 163 -18.21 10.83 7.28
N ASP A 164 -18.21 9.89 6.34
CA ASP A 164 -18.62 8.51 6.64
C ASP A 164 -17.73 7.90 7.71
N GLU A 165 -18.36 7.20 8.65
CA GLU A 165 -17.67 6.38 9.63
C GLU A 165 -17.09 5.14 8.95
N ILE A 166 -15.92 4.72 9.42
CA ILE A 166 -15.30 3.45 9.05
C ILE A 166 -15.47 2.51 10.22
N ARG A 167 -16.05 1.35 9.96
CA ARG A 167 -16.16 0.28 10.94
C ARG A 167 -15.45 -0.96 10.42
N VAL A 168 -14.51 -1.45 11.19
CA VAL A 168 -13.83 -2.74 10.92
C VAL A 168 -14.78 -3.86 11.35
N ASP A 169 -15.25 -4.63 10.37
CA ASP A 169 -16.23 -5.70 10.57
C ASP A 169 -15.58 -7.08 10.71
N HIS A 170 -14.39 -7.25 10.10
CA HIS A 170 -13.66 -8.51 10.12
C HIS A 170 -12.15 -8.26 10.10
N VAL A 171 -11.43 -8.97 10.96
CA VAL A 171 -9.95 -9.01 10.96
C VAL A 171 -9.49 -10.46 10.89
N PRO A 172 -8.78 -10.87 9.81
CA PRO A 172 -8.28 -12.24 9.69
C PRO A 172 -7.29 -12.63 10.79
N ALA A 173 -7.38 -13.87 11.25
CA ALA A 173 -6.58 -14.38 12.38
C ALA A 173 -5.07 -14.50 12.08
N HIS A 174 -4.66 -14.58 10.81
CA HIS A 174 -3.23 -14.64 10.44
C HIS A 174 -2.46 -13.38 10.84
N GLY A 175 -3.14 -12.24 10.98
CA GLY A 175 -2.59 -10.98 11.46
C GLY A 175 -1.46 -10.38 10.62
N VAL A 176 -1.27 -10.82 9.36
CA VAL A 176 -0.27 -10.25 8.44
C VAL A 176 -0.76 -8.91 7.94
N THR A 177 -0.05 -7.85 8.28
CA THR A 177 -0.43 -6.48 7.94
C THR A 177 0.04 -6.10 6.53
N VAL A 178 -0.53 -5.00 6.02
CA VAL A 178 -0.06 -4.33 4.78
C VAL A 178 1.44 -4.02 4.88
N ARG A 179 1.90 -3.52 6.04
CA ARG A 179 3.30 -3.22 6.31
C ARG A 179 4.18 -4.47 6.32
N ASP A 180 3.73 -5.57 6.95
CA ASP A 180 4.46 -6.84 6.95
C ASP A 180 4.67 -7.33 5.52
N LEU A 181 3.61 -7.32 4.70
CA LEU A 181 3.68 -7.72 3.31
C LEU A 181 4.60 -6.79 2.51
N PHE A 182 4.54 -5.48 2.74
CA PHE A 182 5.38 -4.50 2.04
C PHE A 182 6.87 -4.67 2.37
N THR A 183 7.21 -4.80 3.65
CA THR A 183 8.60 -4.87 4.11
C THR A 183 9.23 -6.25 3.94
N GLY A 184 8.43 -7.30 4.05
CA GLY A 184 8.93 -8.68 4.04
C GLY A 184 9.85 -8.99 5.21
N ALA A 185 9.63 -8.34 6.37
CA ALA A 185 10.50 -8.47 7.53
C ALA A 185 10.50 -9.89 8.12
N ASP A 186 9.37 -10.58 8.05
CA ASP A 186 9.19 -11.97 8.50
C ASP A 186 8.55 -12.80 7.37
N PRO A 187 9.37 -13.42 6.50
CA PRO A 187 8.87 -14.22 5.37
C PRO A 187 8.08 -15.47 5.79
N ASP A 188 8.41 -16.06 6.95
CA ASP A 188 7.69 -17.24 7.44
C ASP A 188 6.25 -16.88 7.83
N ARG A 189 6.07 -15.71 8.46
CA ARG A 189 4.76 -15.17 8.76
C ARG A 189 3.96 -14.86 7.48
N LEU A 190 4.61 -14.40 6.41
CA LEU A 190 3.93 -14.15 5.13
C LEU A 190 3.36 -15.42 4.49
N THR A 191 3.92 -16.60 4.77
CA THR A 191 3.37 -17.85 4.26
C THR A 191 2.00 -18.18 4.88
N LEU A 192 1.75 -17.72 6.11
CA LEU A 192 0.46 -17.86 6.77
C LEU A 192 -0.66 -17.14 6.02
N LEU A 193 -0.34 -15.98 5.42
CA LEU A 193 -1.29 -15.24 4.58
C LEU A 193 -1.77 -16.08 3.41
N LEU A 194 -0.85 -16.74 2.67
CA LEU A 194 -1.23 -17.54 1.50
C LEU A 194 -2.05 -18.78 1.86
N ALA A 195 -1.84 -19.33 3.06
CA ALA A 195 -2.61 -20.45 3.56
C ALA A 195 -4.03 -20.05 4.03
N ALA A 196 -4.14 -18.88 4.65
CA ALA A 196 -5.39 -18.38 5.23
C ALA A 196 -6.28 -17.69 4.19
N GLU A 197 -5.68 -16.97 3.23
CA GLU A 197 -6.38 -16.16 2.23
C GLU A 197 -6.13 -16.68 0.80
N PRO A 198 -6.85 -17.72 0.36
CA PRO A 198 -6.65 -18.31 -0.96
C PRO A 198 -7.02 -17.37 -2.12
N THR A 199 -7.75 -16.30 -1.85
CA THR A 199 -8.22 -15.31 -2.83
C THR A 199 -7.31 -14.10 -3.01
N VAL A 200 -6.13 -14.06 -2.32
CA VAL A 200 -5.15 -12.99 -2.57
C VAL A 200 -4.71 -12.97 -4.03
N SER A 201 -4.45 -11.77 -4.54
CA SER A 201 -4.03 -11.57 -5.93
C SER A 201 -2.71 -12.28 -6.26
N ASP A 202 -2.47 -12.50 -7.56
CA ASP A 202 -1.19 -13.03 -8.03
C ASP A 202 -0.03 -12.10 -7.68
N ASP A 203 -0.24 -10.78 -7.65
CA ASP A 203 0.76 -9.80 -7.24
C ASP A 203 1.18 -9.99 -5.77
N VAL A 204 0.22 -10.24 -4.87
CA VAL A 204 0.49 -10.55 -3.46
C VAL A 204 1.28 -11.86 -3.35
N ARG A 205 0.88 -12.91 -4.08
CA ARG A 205 1.60 -14.19 -4.13
C ARG A 205 3.04 -13.99 -4.60
N MET A 206 3.25 -13.29 -5.71
CA MET A 206 4.58 -12.98 -6.22
C MET A 206 5.41 -12.15 -5.24
N GLN A 207 4.79 -11.26 -4.47
CA GLN A 207 5.48 -10.47 -3.46
C GLN A 207 5.95 -11.35 -2.29
N VAL A 208 5.12 -12.25 -1.78
CA VAL A 208 5.49 -13.23 -0.74
C VAL A 208 6.65 -14.11 -1.23
N ASP A 209 6.54 -14.68 -2.42
CA ASP A 209 7.60 -15.51 -3.02
C ASP A 209 8.92 -14.74 -3.15
N ARG A 210 8.88 -13.47 -3.54
CA ARG A 210 10.06 -12.62 -3.64
C ARG A 210 10.74 -12.43 -2.28
N HIS A 211 9.97 -12.21 -1.22
CA HIS A 211 10.49 -12.07 0.13
C HIS A 211 11.11 -13.38 0.63
N ALA A 212 10.45 -14.50 0.43
CA ALA A 212 10.97 -15.83 0.79
C ALA A 212 12.32 -16.14 0.10
N ARG A 213 12.41 -15.87 -1.22
CA ARG A 213 13.68 -16.06 -1.98
C ARG A 213 14.80 -15.17 -1.46
N ARG A 214 14.51 -13.90 -1.11
CA ARG A 214 15.51 -12.97 -0.55
C ARG A 214 16.01 -13.42 0.81
N ALA A 215 15.14 -13.93 1.67
CA ALA A 215 15.52 -14.48 2.98
C ALA A 215 16.43 -15.70 2.82
N GLY A 216 16.06 -16.68 1.99
CA GLY A 216 16.86 -17.86 1.71
C GLY A 216 18.24 -17.53 1.11
N ALA A 217 18.37 -16.48 0.28
CA ALA A 217 19.64 -16.02 -0.24
C ALA A 217 20.54 -15.40 0.85
N LYS A 218 19.96 -14.62 1.77
CA LYS A 218 20.70 -14.02 2.90
C LYS A 218 21.25 -15.11 3.85
N THR A 219 20.43 -16.10 4.17
CA THR A 219 20.82 -17.22 5.05
C THR A 219 22.00 -18.01 4.44
N ARG A 220 21.96 -18.30 3.14
CA ARG A 220 23.08 -18.99 2.45
C ARG A 220 24.37 -18.16 2.43
N ALA A 221 24.27 -16.85 2.19
CA ALA A 221 25.44 -15.97 2.20
C ALA A 221 26.09 -15.86 3.60
N GLN A 222 25.29 -15.88 4.66
CA GLN A 222 25.78 -15.88 6.04
C GLN A 222 26.51 -17.18 6.39
N HIS A 223 25.98 -18.35 5.97
CA HIS A 223 26.64 -19.64 6.19
C HIS A 223 27.95 -19.76 5.42
N SER A 224 28.03 -19.27 4.18
CA SER A 224 29.27 -19.31 3.39
C SER A 224 30.37 -18.42 3.96
N ASN A 225 30.03 -17.29 4.60
CA ASN A 225 31.01 -16.43 5.26
C ASN A 225 31.47 -17.02 6.60
N SER A 226 30.63 -17.75 7.32
CA SER A 226 30.98 -18.38 8.61
C SER A 226 31.92 -19.58 8.44
N THR A 227 31.92 -20.24 7.28
CA THR A 227 32.82 -21.37 6.98
C THR A 227 34.18 -20.95 6.40
N ALA A 228 34.39 -19.66 6.13
CA ALA A 228 35.61 -19.12 5.51
C ALA A 228 36.60 -18.50 6.50
N GLU A 229 36.45 -18.70 7.83
CA GLU A 229 37.44 -18.22 8.82
C GLU A 229 38.65 -19.16 8.82
N PRO A 230 39.86 -18.72 8.40
CA PRO A 230 41.04 -19.57 8.36
C PRO A 230 41.53 -19.84 9.78
N ALA A 231 41.74 -21.12 10.07
CA ALA A 231 42.50 -21.56 11.24
C ALA A 231 43.85 -20.79 11.29
N ARG A 232 44.01 -19.89 12.25
CA ARG A 232 45.28 -19.28 12.58
C ARG A 232 46.19 -20.38 13.09
N SER A 233 47.12 -20.76 12.29
CA SER A 233 48.25 -21.64 12.64
C SER A 233 48.98 -21.04 13.86
N ALA A 234 48.93 -21.77 14.99
CA ALA A 234 49.85 -21.58 16.07
C ALA A 234 51.17 -22.25 15.67
N GLU A 235 52.10 -21.49 15.11
CA GLU A 235 53.53 -21.91 15.07
C GLU A 235 54.19 -21.36 16.34
N GLY A 236 54.44 -22.29 17.23
CA GLY A 236 55.26 -22.07 18.43
C GLY A 236 56.75 -22.00 18.03
N THR A 237 57.40 -21.02 18.58
CA THR A 237 58.86 -20.89 18.58
C THR A 237 59.45 -21.75 19.69
N ALA A 238 60.38 -22.59 19.29
CA ALA A 238 61.38 -23.19 20.17
C ALA A 238 62.49 -22.16 20.48
#